data_b24987f38fdf701003c8740f07f793ea
#
_entry.id   b24987f38fdf701003c8740f07f793ea
#
_cell.length_a   1.000
_cell.length_b   1.000
_cell.length_c   1.000
_cell.angle_alpha   90.00
_cell.angle_beta   90.00
_cell.angle_gamma   90.00
#
_symmetry.space_group_name_H-M   'P 1'
#
loop_
_entity.id
_entity.type
_entity.pdbx_description
1 polymer ?
#
loop_
_entity_poly.entity_id
_entity_poly.type
_entity_poly.pdbx_seq_one_letter_code
_entity_poly.pdbx_strand_id
1 'polypeptide(L)'
;MTPLFTIMESNTRITTLKGVHIMSEDNSSRSHYKRVLLKLGGEMFGGGAVGVDPDVVDSVAAQIAGIVEAGTEVAVVIGGGNFFRGRELSKRGMDRSRSDYMGMLGTVMNCLALQDFLEQRGITTRVQTAITMAQVAEPYLPLRAIRHLEKGRVVIFGAGMGMPYFSTDTTAAQRALEVGADVLLMAKAVDGVYTADPRTNPDATMFHQITARECIDRGLQVADATAFSLCMENKMPILVFNLLKKGNIARAVNGDDIGTPVVPE
;
A
#
# COMPACT_ATOMS: atom_id res chain seq x y z
N MET A 1 -43.45 -31.05 31.69
CA MET A 1 -42.70 -29.85 32.06
C MET A 1 -41.57 -29.64 31.04
N THR A 2 -41.84 -28.78 30.07
CA THR A 2 -40.91 -28.49 28.98
C THR A 2 -40.27 -27.11 29.27
N PRO A 3 -38.95 -26.96 29.21
CA PRO A 3 -38.35 -25.64 29.44
C PRO A 3 -38.49 -24.74 28.20
N LEU A 4 -38.95 -23.51 28.41
CA LEU A 4 -38.99 -22.41 27.45
C LEU A 4 -37.54 -21.97 27.16
N PHE A 5 -37.12 -21.98 25.90
CA PHE A 5 -35.99 -21.23 25.40
C PHE A 5 -36.41 -19.81 25.08
N THR A 6 -35.82 -18.83 25.76
CA THR A 6 -35.99 -17.40 25.45
C THR A 6 -35.05 -17.07 24.27
N ILE A 7 -35.64 -16.71 23.13
CA ILE A 7 -34.88 -16.19 21.96
C ILE A 7 -34.78 -14.67 22.15
N MET A 8 -33.55 -14.17 22.19
CA MET A 8 -33.27 -12.73 22.10
C MET A 8 -33.62 -12.22 20.70
N GLU A 9 -34.53 -11.27 20.63
CA GLU A 9 -34.93 -10.58 19.40
C GLU A 9 -33.82 -9.63 18.95
N SER A 10 -33.29 -9.87 17.75
CA SER A 10 -32.44 -8.89 17.02
C SER A 10 -33.38 -7.91 16.30
N ASN A 11 -33.17 -6.61 16.51
CA ASN A 11 -33.92 -5.53 15.85
C ASN A 11 -33.70 -5.54 14.32
N THR A 12 -34.50 -6.28 13.58
CA THR A 12 -34.53 -6.22 12.11
C THR A 12 -35.82 -5.48 11.70
N ARG A 13 -35.69 -4.30 11.10
CA ARG A 13 -36.82 -3.61 10.46
C ARG A 13 -37.11 -4.24 9.11
N ILE A 14 -38.30 -4.79 8.97
CA ILE A 14 -38.82 -5.38 7.73
C ILE A 14 -39.67 -4.33 7.03
N THR A 15 -39.30 -3.92 5.82
CA THR A 15 -40.16 -3.10 4.95
C THR A 15 -40.66 -3.96 3.80
N THR A 16 -41.96 -4.13 3.68
CA THR A 16 -42.60 -4.97 2.65
C THR A 16 -43.10 -4.12 1.50
N LEU A 17 -42.61 -4.32 0.28
CA LEU A 17 -43.24 -3.84 -0.95
C LEU A 17 -43.27 -4.99 -1.97
N LYS A 18 -44.53 -5.38 -2.32
CA LYS A 18 -44.87 -6.32 -3.41
C LYS A 18 -44.17 -7.70 -3.39
N GLY A 19 -44.28 -8.44 -2.27
CA GLY A 19 -44.03 -9.89 -2.29
C GLY A 19 -42.57 -10.34 -2.48
N VAL A 20 -41.59 -9.42 -2.38
CA VAL A 20 -40.15 -9.75 -2.41
C VAL A 20 -39.54 -9.29 -1.09
N HIS A 21 -39.05 -10.23 -0.28
CA HIS A 21 -38.25 -9.93 0.92
C HIS A 21 -36.85 -9.55 0.51
N ILE A 22 -36.55 -8.28 0.56
CA ILE A 22 -35.16 -7.79 0.42
C ILE A 22 -34.63 -7.61 1.84
N MET A 23 -33.74 -8.48 2.26
CA MET A 23 -32.91 -8.26 3.45
C MET A 23 -31.85 -7.22 3.09
N SER A 24 -32.04 -5.99 3.52
CA SER A 24 -30.97 -4.98 3.48
C SER A 24 -30.05 -5.22 4.68
N GLU A 25 -28.95 -5.88 4.49
CA GLU A 25 -27.84 -5.81 5.44
C GLU A 25 -27.33 -4.36 5.44
N ASP A 26 -27.27 -3.77 6.63
CA ASP A 26 -26.69 -2.45 6.86
C ASP A 26 -25.15 -2.58 6.71
N ASN A 27 -24.66 -2.37 5.48
CA ASN A 27 -23.27 -2.62 5.07
C ASN A 27 -22.41 -1.35 5.17
N SER A 28 -22.77 -0.41 6.07
CA SER A 28 -22.20 0.94 6.11
C SER A 28 -20.88 1.12 6.87
N SER A 29 -20.16 0.02 7.26
CA SER A 29 -18.89 0.19 8.00
C SER A 29 -17.81 -0.88 7.81
N ARG A 30 -17.93 -1.78 6.84
CA ARG A 30 -16.83 -2.74 6.59
C ARG A 30 -16.01 -2.32 5.38
N SER A 31 -14.69 -2.20 5.56
CA SER A 31 -13.78 -2.00 4.45
C SER A 31 -13.91 -3.15 3.43
N HIS A 32 -13.84 -2.82 2.14
CA HIS A 32 -13.89 -3.81 1.06
C HIS A 32 -12.74 -4.83 1.15
N TYR A 33 -11.54 -4.33 1.50
CA TYR A 33 -10.34 -5.15 1.71
C TYR A 33 -10.02 -5.30 3.19
N LYS A 34 -9.79 -6.55 3.63
CA LYS A 34 -9.41 -6.85 5.02
C LYS A 34 -7.93 -6.57 5.28
N ARG A 35 -7.05 -6.97 4.36
CA ARG A 35 -5.60 -6.77 4.46
C ARG A 35 -5.08 -6.12 3.19
N VAL A 36 -4.38 -5.01 3.37
CA VAL A 36 -3.80 -4.27 2.23
C VAL A 36 -2.30 -4.12 2.38
N LEU A 37 -1.59 -4.11 1.25
CA LEU A 37 -0.23 -3.58 1.22
C LEU A 37 -0.24 -2.23 0.52
N LEU A 38 0.15 -1.18 1.24
CA LEU A 38 0.27 0.18 0.73
C LEU A 38 1.72 0.47 0.32
N LYS A 39 1.96 0.74 -0.95
CA LYS A 39 3.27 1.17 -1.47
C LYS A 39 3.31 2.68 -1.58
N LEU A 40 4.28 3.30 -0.94
CA LEU A 40 4.52 4.75 -0.93
C LEU A 40 5.85 5.08 -1.62
N GLY A 41 5.86 6.07 -2.51
CA GLY A 41 7.09 6.59 -3.09
C GLY A 41 7.89 7.40 -2.05
N GLY A 42 9.19 7.17 -1.95
CA GLY A 42 10.03 7.95 -1.03
C GLY A 42 10.06 9.45 -1.36
N GLU A 43 9.99 9.80 -2.63
CA GLU A 43 9.95 11.20 -3.08
C GLU A 43 8.80 12.00 -2.46
N MET A 44 7.71 11.34 -2.08
CA MET A 44 6.57 11.97 -1.42
C MET A 44 6.89 12.38 0.01
N PHE A 45 7.76 11.61 0.70
CA PHE A 45 8.16 11.89 2.08
C PHE A 45 9.08 13.11 2.22
N GLY A 46 9.69 13.56 1.13
CA GLY A 46 10.58 14.72 1.12
C GLY A 46 9.89 16.06 0.89
N GLY A 47 8.56 16.10 0.67
CA GLY A 47 7.85 17.36 0.36
C GLY A 47 8.42 18.12 -0.84
N GLY A 48 9.11 17.42 -1.76
CA GLY A 48 9.82 18.01 -2.91
C GLY A 48 11.31 18.35 -2.65
N ALA A 49 11.80 18.13 -1.42
CA ALA A 49 13.20 18.32 -1.03
C ALA A 49 13.89 16.99 -0.68
N VAL A 50 15.21 17.05 -0.40
CA VAL A 50 15.95 15.92 0.13
C VAL A 50 15.67 15.78 1.63
N GLY A 51 15.39 14.56 2.08
CA GLY A 51 15.15 14.27 3.48
C GLY A 51 13.69 13.92 3.76
N VAL A 52 13.27 14.08 5.01
CA VAL A 52 11.91 13.80 5.47
C VAL A 52 11.22 15.13 5.79
N ASP A 53 10.05 15.33 5.22
CA ASP A 53 9.15 16.43 5.57
C ASP A 53 8.14 15.93 6.62
N PRO A 54 8.20 16.44 7.87
CA PRO A 54 7.33 15.98 8.96
C PRO A 54 5.84 16.17 8.67
N ASP A 55 5.44 17.28 8.03
CA ASP A 55 4.03 17.58 7.74
C ASP A 55 3.44 16.59 6.74
N VAL A 56 4.24 16.21 5.74
CA VAL A 56 3.83 15.19 4.76
C VAL A 56 3.69 13.82 5.43
N VAL A 57 4.66 13.42 6.25
CA VAL A 57 4.61 12.13 6.96
C VAL A 57 3.43 12.09 7.92
N ASP A 58 3.18 13.17 8.64
CA ASP A 58 2.03 13.32 9.53
C ASP A 58 0.69 13.15 8.79
N SER A 59 0.55 13.79 7.65
CA SER A 59 -0.65 13.67 6.80
C SER A 59 -0.88 12.24 6.31
N VAL A 60 0.17 11.53 5.92
CA VAL A 60 0.11 10.12 5.52
C VAL A 60 -0.24 9.22 6.72
N ALA A 61 0.41 9.44 7.87
CA ALA A 61 0.14 8.69 9.10
C ALA A 61 -1.33 8.85 9.54
N ALA A 62 -1.89 10.06 9.45
CA ALA A 62 -3.30 10.31 9.76
C ALA A 62 -4.26 9.52 8.87
N GLN A 63 -3.99 9.41 7.56
CA GLN A 63 -4.81 8.62 6.64
C GLN A 63 -4.69 7.11 6.93
N ILE A 64 -3.48 6.62 7.25
CA ILE A 64 -3.27 5.21 7.61
C ILE A 64 -3.97 4.89 8.93
N ALA A 65 -3.86 5.77 9.94
CA ALA A 65 -4.52 5.59 11.23
C ALA A 65 -6.04 5.39 11.04
N GLY A 66 -6.69 6.21 10.23
CA GLY A 66 -8.12 6.11 9.98
C GLY A 66 -8.59 4.76 9.42
N ILE A 67 -7.81 4.13 8.52
CA ILE A 67 -8.16 2.81 7.98
C ILE A 67 -7.85 1.65 8.96
N VAL A 68 -6.81 1.81 9.79
CA VAL A 68 -6.49 0.85 10.86
C VAL A 68 -7.58 0.86 11.94
N GLU A 69 -8.03 2.04 12.35
CA GLU A 69 -9.14 2.21 13.30
C GLU A 69 -10.46 1.64 12.78
N ALA A 70 -10.67 1.67 11.45
CA ALA A 70 -11.79 1.02 10.78
C ALA A 70 -11.65 -0.52 10.67
N GLY A 71 -10.53 -1.10 11.16
CA GLY A 71 -10.31 -2.53 11.24
C GLY A 71 -9.53 -3.16 10.06
N THR A 72 -8.94 -2.35 9.17
CA THR A 72 -8.10 -2.85 8.08
C THR A 72 -6.72 -3.22 8.59
N GLU A 73 -6.21 -4.39 8.22
CA GLU A 73 -4.84 -4.81 8.45
C GLU A 73 -3.91 -4.16 7.40
N VAL A 74 -2.95 -3.34 7.84
CA VAL A 74 -2.15 -2.49 6.96
C VAL A 74 -0.67 -2.86 7.00
N ALA A 75 -0.15 -3.32 5.87
CA ALA A 75 1.28 -3.42 5.60
C ALA A 75 1.72 -2.25 4.70
N VAL A 76 2.93 -1.73 4.91
CA VAL A 76 3.45 -0.59 4.16
C VAL A 76 4.84 -0.89 3.62
N VAL A 77 5.09 -0.55 2.36
CA VAL A 77 6.42 -0.51 1.75
C VAL A 77 6.72 0.91 1.32
N ILE A 78 7.87 1.46 1.72
CA ILE A 78 8.25 2.83 1.43
C ILE A 78 9.53 2.86 0.60
N GLY A 79 9.57 3.70 -0.44
CA GLY A 79 10.78 3.98 -1.22
C GLY A 79 11.75 4.90 -0.48
N GLY A 80 13.00 4.99 -0.98
CA GLY A 80 14.05 5.87 -0.47
C GLY A 80 14.41 7.03 -1.40
N GLY A 81 13.55 7.32 -2.39
CA GLY A 81 13.85 8.27 -3.48
C GLY A 81 13.98 9.74 -3.05
N ASN A 82 13.54 10.10 -1.84
CA ASN A 82 13.76 11.42 -1.22
C ASN A 82 15.20 11.62 -0.72
N PHE A 83 15.96 10.55 -0.54
CA PHE A 83 17.37 10.62 -0.15
C PHE A 83 18.27 10.34 -1.35
N PHE A 84 18.13 9.15 -1.94
CA PHE A 84 19.00 8.68 -3.01
C PHE A 84 18.23 7.87 -4.04
N ARG A 85 18.55 8.13 -5.32
CA ARG A 85 18.12 7.28 -6.43
C ARG A 85 19.34 6.54 -6.97
N GLY A 86 19.48 5.25 -6.61
CA GLY A 86 20.63 4.42 -6.95
C GLY A 86 20.97 4.45 -8.44
N ARG A 87 19.94 4.44 -9.31
CA ARG A 87 20.11 4.54 -10.76
C ARG A 87 20.74 5.88 -11.20
N GLU A 88 20.42 6.99 -10.54
CA GLU A 88 20.97 8.31 -10.85
C GLU A 88 22.43 8.42 -10.37
N LEU A 89 22.73 7.92 -9.18
CA LEU A 89 24.08 7.88 -8.63
C LEU A 89 25.01 6.99 -9.50
N SER A 90 24.48 5.85 -9.96
CA SER A 90 25.24 4.96 -10.87
C SER A 90 25.56 5.63 -12.20
N LYS A 91 24.67 6.46 -12.76
CA LYS A 91 24.96 7.25 -13.97
C LYS A 91 26.09 8.26 -13.77
N ARG A 92 26.38 8.64 -12.52
CA ARG A 92 27.49 9.54 -12.13
C ARG A 92 28.76 8.79 -11.75
N GLY A 93 28.84 7.48 -12.04
CA GLY A 93 30.03 6.67 -11.84
C GLY A 93 30.13 5.92 -10.51
N MET A 94 29.10 5.99 -9.65
CA MET A 94 29.04 5.14 -8.46
C MET A 94 28.72 3.70 -8.83
N ASP A 95 29.27 2.76 -8.07
CA ASP A 95 28.91 1.35 -8.19
C ASP A 95 27.41 1.15 -7.95
N ARG A 96 26.76 0.39 -8.83
CA ARG A 96 25.32 0.24 -8.80
C ARG A 96 24.83 -0.45 -7.53
N SER A 97 25.50 -1.51 -7.10
CA SER A 97 25.10 -2.27 -5.91
C SER A 97 25.21 -1.42 -4.64
N ARG A 98 26.30 -0.63 -4.52
CA ARG A 98 26.48 0.31 -3.40
C ARG A 98 25.43 1.40 -3.40
N SER A 99 25.10 1.94 -4.57
CA SER A 99 24.06 2.96 -4.73
C SER A 99 22.68 2.42 -4.34
N ASP A 100 22.38 1.17 -4.69
CA ASP A 100 21.12 0.53 -4.32
C ASP A 100 21.06 0.27 -2.80
N TYR A 101 22.17 -0.14 -2.15
CA TYR A 101 22.22 -0.24 -0.68
C TYR A 101 22.00 1.11 0.01
N MET A 102 22.55 2.20 -0.51
CA MET A 102 22.24 3.55 0.02
C MET A 102 20.76 3.87 -0.08
N GLY A 103 20.12 3.54 -1.21
CA GLY A 103 18.68 3.67 -1.37
C GLY A 103 17.88 2.82 -0.36
N MET A 104 18.32 1.58 -0.10
CA MET A 104 17.69 0.71 0.90
C MET A 104 17.79 1.31 2.32
N LEU A 105 18.95 1.88 2.70
CA LEU A 105 19.08 2.59 3.99
C LEU A 105 18.19 3.82 4.06
N GLY A 106 18.03 4.56 2.95
CA GLY A 106 17.06 5.66 2.85
C GLY A 106 15.63 5.22 3.12
N THR A 107 15.23 4.02 2.69
CA THR A 107 13.89 3.49 3.02
C THR A 107 13.71 3.28 4.51
N VAL A 108 14.75 2.85 5.22
CA VAL A 108 14.68 2.61 6.67
C VAL A 108 14.44 3.90 7.43
N MET A 109 15.11 5.00 7.04
CA MET A 109 14.85 6.32 7.63
C MET A 109 13.38 6.74 7.47
N ASN A 110 12.80 6.55 6.30
CA ASN A 110 11.38 6.81 6.07
C ASN A 110 10.46 5.90 6.91
N CYS A 111 10.82 4.63 7.09
CA CYS A 111 10.06 3.70 7.92
C CYS A 111 10.02 4.16 9.38
N LEU A 112 11.15 4.62 9.93
CA LEU A 112 11.22 5.12 11.31
C LEU A 112 10.42 6.41 11.48
N ALA A 113 10.48 7.32 10.51
CA ALA A 113 9.67 8.53 10.53
C ALA A 113 8.16 8.20 10.54
N LEU A 114 7.71 7.33 9.64
CA LEU A 114 6.30 6.93 9.60
C LEU A 114 5.87 6.18 10.88
N GLN A 115 6.75 5.33 11.43
CA GLN A 115 6.49 4.65 12.70
C GLN A 115 6.22 5.64 13.81
N ASP A 116 7.08 6.63 13.98
CA ASP A 116 6.96 7.63 15.05
C ASP A 116 5.62 8.38 14.96
N PHE A 117 5.25 8.89 13.78
CA PHE A 117 3.98 9.60 13.57
C PHE A 117 2.74 8.70 13.74
N LEU A 118 2.81 7.42 13.43
CA LEU A 118 1.73 6.47 13.70
C LEU A 118 1.60 6.17 15.20
N GLU A 119 2.72 5.97 15.89
CA GLU A 119 2.73 5.69 17.32
C GLU A 119 2.28 6.91 18.14
N GLN A 120 2.58 8.15 17.71
CA GLN A 120 2.02 9.38 18.30
C GLN A 120 0.48 9.43 18.18
N ARG A 121 -0.10 8.74 17.19
CA ARG A 121 -1.56 8.59 17.02
C ARG A 121 -2.14 7.37 17.74
N GLY A 122 -1.36 6.66 18.54
CA GLY A 122 -1.78 5.47 19.26
C GLY A 122 -1.82 4.20 18.39
N ILE A 123 -1.35 4.26 17.15
CA ILE A 123 -1.31 3.09 16.25
C ILE A 123 -0.05 2.29 16.51
N THR A 124 -0.20 1.12 17.10
CA THR A 124 0.94 0.22 17.32
C THR A 124 1.58 -0.20 16.00
N THR A 125 2.87 0.09 15.83
CA THR A 125 3.59 -0.11 14.56
C THR A 125 4.84 -0.96 14.77
N ARG A 126 5.23 -1.73 13.75
CA ARG A 126 6.48 -2.52 13.71
C ARG A 126 7.20 -2.27 12.38
N VAL A 127 8.44 -1.81 12.47
CA VAL A 127 9.35 -1.78 11.32
C VAL A 127 10.09 -3.09 11.23
N GLN A 128 10.05 -3.72 10.04
CA GLN A 128 10.83 -4.91 9.72
C GLN A 128 11.74 -4.63 8.52
N THR A 129 13.00 -5.04 8.58
CA THR A 129 14.00 -4.77 7.56
C THR A 129 14.60 -6.03 6.96
N ALA A 130 14.79 -6.01 5.64
CA ALA A 130 15.40 -7.11 4.89
C ALA A 130 16.93 -7.18 5.11
N ILE A 131 17.56 -6.09 5.56
CA ILE A 131 18.94 -6.06 6.03
C ILE A 131 18.91 -6.10 7.56
N THR A 132 19.64 -7.03 8.17
CA THR A 132 19.67 -7.16 9.63
C THR A 132 20.27 -5.93 10.30
N MET A 133 19.49 -5.25 11.11
CA MET A 133 19.89 -4.08 11.92
C MET A 133 19.09 -4.07 13.23
N ALA A 134 19.30 -5.08 14.04
CA ALA A 134 18.47 -5.40 15.22
C ALA A 134 18.36 -4.28 16.26
N GLN A 135 19.29 -3.31 16.28
CA GLN A 135 19.22 -2.11 17.15
C GLN A 135 18.19 -1.09 16.68
N VAL A 136 17.73 -1.17 15.41
CA VAL A 136 16.89 -0.17 14.76
C VAL A 136 15.51 -0.74 14.42
N ALA A 137 15.45 -1.99 13.94
CA ALA A 137 14.22 -2.60 13.44
C ALA A 137 14.27 -4.13 13.60
N GLU A 138 13.11 -4.76 13.60
CA GLU A 138 13.02 -6.23 13.59
C GLU A 138 13.56 -6.79 12.26
N PRO A 139 14.26 -7.94 12.27
CA PRO A 139 14.54 -8.65 11.02
C PRO A 139 13.22 -9.11 10.38
N TYR A 140 13.13 -8.95 9.05
CA TYR A 140 11.96 -9.37 8.30
C TYR A 140 11.76 -10.89 8.36
N LEU A 141 10.59 -11.30 8.83
CA LEU A 141 10.13 -12.69 8.85
C LEU A 141 8.63 -12.70 8.47
N PRO A 142 8.23 -13.36 7.36
CA PRO A 142 6.84 -13.32 6.88
C PRO A 142 5.80 -13.70 7.94
N LEU A 143 6.00 -14.81 8.63
CA LEU A 143 5.06 -15.26 9.68
C LEU A 143 4.97 -14.30 10.87
N ARG A 144 6.05 -13.56 11.17
CA ARG A 144 6.02 -12.52 12.21
C ARG A 144 5.24 -11.29 11.73
N ALA A 145 5.43 -10.88 10.47
CA ALA A 145 4.66 -9.80 9.86
C ALA A 145 3.16 -10.11 9.88
N ILE A 146 2.76 -11.31 9.43
CA ILE A 146 1.37 -11.76 9.47
C ILE A 146 0.81 -11.70 10.91
N ARG A 147 1.57 -12.19 11.89
CA ARG A 147 1.15 -12.17 13.29
C ARG A 147 1.00 -10.75 13.86
N HIS A 148 1.77 -9.79 13.37
CA HIS A 148 1.58 -8.37 13.73
C HIS A 148 0.30 -7.82 13.12
N LEU A 149 0.05 -8.06 11.83
CA LEU A 149 -1.15 -7.63 11.12
C LEU A 149 -2.43 -8.18 11.78
N GLU A 150 -2.47 -9.48 12.09
CA GLU A 150 -3.58 -10.13 12.80
C GLU A 150 -3.86 -9.52 14.20
N LYS A 151 -2.87 -8.86 14.80
CA LYS A 151 -3.02 -8.14 16.07
C LYS A 151 -3.39 -6.67 15.90
N GLY A 152 -3.78 -6.25 14.68
CA GLY A 152 -4.13 -4.87 14.36
C GLY A 152 -2.93 -3.90 14.41
N ARG A 153 -1.69 -4.40 14.24
CA ARG A 153 -0.49 -3.57 14.18
C ARG A 153 -0.17 -3.23 12.73
N VAL A 154 0.27 -2.01 12.48
CA VAL A 154 0.85 -1.65 11.18
C VAL A 154 2.24 -2.27 11.07
N VAL A 155 2.55 -2.90 9.93
CA VAL A 155 3.89 -3.39 9.63
C VAL A 155 4.48 -2.57 8.49
N ILE A 156 5.66 -1.97 8.73
CA ILE A 156 6.36 -1.18 7.71
C ILE A 156 7.63 -1.93 7.30
N PHE A 157 7.77 -2.20 6.01
CA PHE A 157 8.91 -2.93 5.46
C PHE A 157 9.97 -1.97 4.92
N GLY A 158 11.14 -2.01 5.52
CA GLY A 158 12.34 -1.26 5.14
C GLY A 158 13.43 -2.11 4.48
N ALA A 159 14.42 -1.44 3.91
CA ALA A 159 15.54 -2.03 3.20
C ALA A 159 15.17 -2.84 1.94
N GLY A 160 14.00 -2.58 1.35
CA GLY A 160 13.57 -3.20 0.10
C GLY A 160 13.59 -4.74 0.15
N MET A 161 14.19 -5.36 -0.87
CA MET A 161 14.43 -6.81 -0.92
C MET A 161 15.67 -7.24 -0.11
N GLY A 162 16.48 -6.28 0.36
CA GLY A 162 17.81 -6.57 0.93
C GLY A 162 18.87 -6.92 -0.11
N MET A 163 18.55 -6.83 -1.38
CA MET A 163 19.40 -7.16 -2.52
C MET A 163 19.39 -6.02 -3.55
N PRO A 164 20.56 -5.70 -4.16
CA PRO A 164 20.64 -4.74 -5.26
C PRO A 164 19.80 -5.15 -6.47
N TYR A 165 19.56 -4.21 -7.38
CA TYR A 165 18.85 -4.33 -8.66
C TYR A 165 17.33 -4.48 -8.58
N PHE A 166 16.74 -4.67 -7.41
CA PHE A 166 15.29 -4.71 -7.21
C PHE A 166 14.74 -3.34 -6.88
N SER A 167 13.59 -3.03 -7.44
CA SER A 167 12.86 -1.79 -7.15
C SER A 167 12.00 -1.91 -5.88
N THR A 168 11.51 -0.78 -5.42
CA THR A 168 10.51 -0.76 -4.34
C THR A 168 9.14 -1.29 -4.82
N ASP A 169 8.81 -1.17 -6.12
CA ASP A 169 7.57 -1.71 -6.69
C ASP A 169 7.61 -3.25 -6.69
N THR A 170 8.73 -3.86 -7.12
CA THR A 170 8.96 -5.32 -7.00
C THR A 170 8.90 -5.77 -5.53
N THR A 171 9.52 -5.01 -4.62
CA THR A 171 9.47 -5.30 -3.19
C THR A 171 8.03 -5.30 -2.68
N ALA A 172 7.23 -4.33 -3.08
CA ALA A 172 5.84 -4.22 -2.65
C ALA A 172 5.00 -5.40 -3.15
N ALA A 173 5.18 -5.82 -4.40
CA ALA A 173 4.52 -7.01 -4.95
C ALA A 173 4.89 -8.28 -4.17
N GLN A 174 6.19 -8.49 -3.92
CA GLN A 174 6.66 -9.64 -3.15
C GLN A 174 6.09 -9.65 -1.72
N ARG A 175 6.16 -8.51 -1.00
CA ARG A 175 5.65 -8.42 0.37
C ARG A 175 4.13 -8.59 0.44
N ALA A 176 3.38 -8.07 -0.55
CA ALA A 176 1.93 -8.26 -0.63
C ALA A 176 1.56 -9.75 -0.68
N LEU A 177 2.26 -10.52 -1.51
CA LEU A 177 2.07 -11.96 -1.63
C LEU A 177 2.46 -12.70 -0.35
N GLU A 178 3.63 -12.39 0.22
CA GLU A 178 4.15 -13.05 1.42
C GLU A 178 3.27 -12.85 2.66
N VAL A 179 2.62 -11.68 2.79
CA VAL A 179 1.72 -11.42 3.92
C VAL A 179 0.26 -11.75 3.62
N GLY A 180 -0.07 -12.18 2.40
CA GLY A 180 -1.42 -12.51 1.99
C GLY A 180 -2.33 -11.28 1.97
N ALA A 181 -1.88 -10.17 1.35
CA ALA A 181 -2.71 -9.00 1.13
C ALA A 181 -3.80 -9.28 0.07
N ASP A 182 -4.96 -8.67 0.25
CA ASP A 182 -6.08 -8.77 -0.70
C ASP A 182 -5.81 -7.93 -1.97
N VAL A 183 -5.03 -6.85 -1.81
CA VAL A 183 -4.72 -5.89 -2.88
C VAL A 183 -3.38 -5.18 -2.60
N LEU A 184 -2.65 -4.87 -3.69
CA LEU A 184 -1.51 -3.98 -3.66
C LEU A 184 -1.95 -2.55 -4.03
N LEU A 185 -1.94 -1.65 -3.07
CA LEU A 185 -2.29 -0.24 -3.23
C LEU A 185 -1.05 0.57 -3.61
N MET A 186 -0.92 0.97 -4.88
CA MET A 186 0.20 1.79 -5.37
C MET A 186 -0.16 3.27 -5.34
N ALA A 187 0.23 3.95 -4.28
CA ALA A 187 0.03 5.38 -4.11
C ALA A 187 1.05 6.19 -4.93
N LYS A 188 0.56 7.02 -5.82
CA LYS A 188 1.36 7.85 -6.75
C LYS A 188 0.97 9.33 -6.65
N ALA A 189 1.66 10.20 -7.40
CA ALA A 189 1.32 11.62 -7.53
C ALA A 189 0.40 11.92 -8.73
N VAL A 190 -0.13 10.89 -9.37
CA VAL A 190 -1.08 10.95 -10.49
C VAL A 190 -2.32 10.14 -10.17
N ASP A 191 -3.44 10.45 -10.81
CA ASP A 191 -4.74 9.88 -10.45
C ASP A 191 -4.87 8.39 -10.73
N GLY A 192 -4.10 7.84 -11.68
CA GLY A 192 -4.16 6.43 -12.05
C GLY A 192 -3.10 6.09 -13.09
N VAL A 193 -3.35 5.07 -13.91
CA VAL A 193 -2.51 4.69 -15.05
C VAL A 193 -2.96 5.46 -16.27
N TYR A 194 -2.01 6.08 -16.99
CA TYR A 194 -2.26 6.89 -18.17
C TYR A 194 -1.59 6.28 -19.41
N THR A 195 -2.11 6.63 -20.60
CA THR A 195 -1.54 6.24 -21.89
C THR A 195 -0.13 6.79 -22.13
N ALA A 196 0.22 7.90 -21.47
CA ALA A 196 1.55 8.54 -21.42
C ALA A 196 1.65 9.34 -20.11
N ASP A 197 2.82 9.93 -19.82
CA ASP A 197 2.97 10.79 -18.62
C ASP A 197 2.12 12.07 -18.76
N PRO A 198 1.07 12.25 -17.93
CA PRO A 198 0.16 13.40 -18.05
C PRO A 198 0.83 14.75 -17.72
N ARG A 199 2.01 14.73 -17.09
CA ARG A 199 2.78 15.95 -16.78
C ARG A 199 3.52 16.50 -18.00
N THR A 200 3.80 15.65 -18.97
CA THR A 200 4.55 16.00 -20.19
C THR A 200 3.73 15.85 -21.47
N ASN A 201 2.61 15.12 -21.42
CA ASN A 201 1.73 14.90 -22.55
C ASN A 201 0.28 15.30 -22.17
N PRO A 202 -0.23 16.45 -22.66
CA PRO A 202 -1.60 16.91 -22.38
C PRO A 202 -2.71 15.99 -22.92
N ASP A 203 -2.41 15.18 -23.96
CA ASP A 203 -3.36 14.25 -24.58
C ASP A 203 -3.39 12.90 -23.86
N ALA A 204 -2.62 12.71 -22.78
CA ALA A 204 -2.62 11.49 -22.01
C ALA A 204 -3.98 11.25 -21.35
N THR A 205 -4.59 10.10 -21.64
CA THR A 205 -5.87 9.68 -21.05
C THR A 205 -5.65 8.61 -20.00
N MET A 206 -6.43 8.71 -18.91
CA MET A 206 -6.39 7.73 -17.82
C MET A 206 -7.18 6.48 -18.22
N PHE A 207 -6.63 5.31 -17.95
CA PHE A 207 -7.37 4.05 -18.08
C PHE A 207 -8.36 3.91 -16.93
N HIS A 208 -9.58 3.49 -17.25
CA HIS A 208 -10.57 3.10 -16.25
C HIS A 208 -10.16 1.78 -15.57
N GLN A 209 -9.65 0.84 -16.35
CA GLN A 209 -9.08 -0.44 -15.94
C GLN A 209 -8.07 -0.87 -17.01
N ILE A 210 -7.04 -1.62 -16.61
CA ILE A 210 -6.03 -2.17 -17.53
C ILE A 210 -5.52 -3.51 -16.98
N THR A 211 -4.99 -4.39 -17.84
CA THR A 211 -4.34 -5.62 -17.39
C THR A 211 -2.85 -5.40 -17.09
N ALA A 212 -2.29 -6.23 -16.21
CA ALA A 212 -0.85 -6.20 -15.95
C ALA A 212 -0.04 -6.52 -17.23
N ARG A 213 -0.55 -7.41 -18.07
CA ARG A 213 0.01 -7.72 -19.39
C ARG A 213 0.09 -6.49 -20.28
N GLU A 214 -1.01 -5.76 -20.42
CA GLU A 214 -1.03 -4.53 -21.23
C GLU A 214 -0.09 -3.46 -20.69
N CYS A 215 0.06 -3.33 -19.35
CA CYS A 215 1.04 -2.42 -18.76
C CYS A 215 2.46 -2.75 -19.20
N ILE A 216 2.82 -4.06 -19.24
CA ILE A 216 4.14 -4.54 -19.69
C ILE A 216 4.31 -4.27 -21.18
N ASP A 217 3.36 -4.72 -22.01
CA ASP A 217 3.44 -4.66 -23.47
C ASP A 217 3.51 -3.22 -24.00
N ARG A 218 2.83 -2.29 -23.33
CA ARG A 218 2.85 -0.86 -23.66
C ARG A 218 4.00 -0.11 -23.00
N GLY A 219 4.81 -0.75 -22.12
CA GLY A 219 5.92 -0.12 -21.41
C GLY A 219 5.49 1.01 -20.47
N LEU A 220 4.31 0.91 -19.84
CA LEU A 220 3.79 1.94 -18.94
C LEU A 220 4.61 1.99 -17.65
N GLN A 221 5.11 3.19 -17.31
CA GLN A 221 6.09 3.37 -16.21
C GLN A 221 5.43 3.62 -14.84
N VAL A 222 4.27 3.06 -14.61
CA VAL A 222 3.57 3.19 -13.33
C VAL A 222 4.13 2.22 -12.27
N ALA A 223 4.65 1.07 -12.70
CA ALA A 223 5.47 0.15 -11.92
C ALA A 223 6.49 -0.53 -12.85
N ASP A 224 7.47 -1.27 -12.29
CA ASP A 224 8.37 -2.04 -13.14
C ASP A 224 7.75 -3.36 -13.61
N ALA A 225 8.27 -3.89 -14.73
CA ALA A 225 7.76 -5.10 -15.35
C ALA A 225 7.84 -6.33 -14.41
N THR A 226 8.83 -6.39 -13.52
CA THR A 226 8.98 -7.49 -12.55
C THR A 226 7.84 -7.48 -11.55
N ALA A 227 7.44 -6.29 -11.05
CA ALA A 227 6.29 -6.16 -10.15
C ALA A 227 4.99 -6.61 -10.84
N PHE A 228 4.76 -6.17 -12.09
CA PHE A 228 3.59 -6.59 -12.85
C PHE A 228 3.57 -8.10 -13.12
N SER A 229 4.68 -8.69 -13.56
CA SER A 229 4.77 -10.13 -13.81
C SER A 229 4.48 -10.94 -12.55
N LEU A 230 5.04 -10.52 -11.41
CA LEU A 230 4.83 -11.21 -10.13
C LEU A 230 3.36 -11.14 -9.68
N CYS A 231 2.72 -9.97 -9.81
CA CYS A 231 1.30 -9.81 -9.49
C CYS A 231 0.39 -10.59 -10.45
N MET A 232 0.70 -10.59 -11.75
CA MET A 232 -0.05 -11.32 -12.77
C MET A 232 -0.01 -12.83 -12.50
N GLU A 233 1.18 -13.42 -12.33
CA GLU A 233 1.35 -14.86 -12.09
C GLU A 233 0.65 -15.34 -10.82
N ASN A 234 0.58 -14.50 -9.80
CA ASN A 234 -0.01 -14.82 -8.50
C ASN A 234 -1.42 -14.24 -8.28
N LYS A 235 -2.03 -13.69 -9.33
CA LYS A 235 -3.39 -13.12 -9.31
C LYS A 235 -3.59 -12.03 -8.25
N MET A 236 -2.55 -11.25 -7.96
CA MET A 236 -2.60 -10.13 -7.03
C MET A 236 -3.14 -8.89 -7.76
N PRO A 237 -4.31 -8.36 -7.39
CA PRO A 237 -4.82 -7.12 -7.97
C PRO A 237 -4.00 -5.92 -7.47
N ILE A 238 -3.82 -4.93 -8.35
CA ILE A 238 -3.17 -3.67 -8.03
C ILE A 238 -4.18 -2.54 -8.22
N LEU A 239 -4.20 -1.56 -7.33
CA LEU A 239 -4.90 -0.30 -7.52
C LEU A 239 -3.89 0.84 -7.52
N VAL A 240 -3.81 1.58 -8.63
CA VAL A 240 -2.99 2.79 -8.75
C VAL A 240 -3.85 4.01 -8.52
N PHE A 241 -3.49 4.85 -7.53
CA PHE A 241 -4.29 6.02 -7.17
C PHE A 241 -3.44 7.19 -6.67
N ASN A 242 -4.05 8.37 -6.58
CA ASN A 242 -3.39 9.61 -6.16
C ASN A 242 -3.40 9.76 -4.64
N LEU A 243 -2.21 9.71 -4.02
CA LEU A 243 -2.03 9.90 -2.57
C LEU A 243 -2.24 11.37 -2.15
N LEU A 244 -1.97 12.33 -3.04
CA LEU A 244 -2.04 13.75 -2.71
C LEU A 244 -3.49 14.23 -2.48
N LYS A 245 -4.49 13.48 -2.92
CA LYS A 245 -5.89 13.74 -2.64
C LYS A 245 -6.25 13.16 -1.27
N LYS A 246 -6.53 14.05 -0.31
CA LYS A 246 -6.88 13.67 1.06
C LYS A 246 -8.07 12.68 1.07
N GLY A 247 -7.95 11.62 1.85
CA GLY A 247 -8.97 10.57 1.99
C GLY A 247 -8.90 9.47 0.93
N ASN A 248 -8.02 9.56 -0.07
CA ASN A 248 -7.94 8.54 -1.11
C ASN A 248 -7.44 7.18 -0.60
N ILE A 249 -6.65 7.11 0.47
CA ILE A 249 -6.29 5.82 1.08
C ILE A 249 -7.54 5.11 1.59
N ALA A 250 -8.41 5.80 2.32
CA ALA A 250 -9.66 5.22 2.82
C ALA A 250 -10.60 4.80 1.67
N ARG A 251 -10.75 5.65 0.65
CA ARG A 251 -11.54 5.34 -0.54
C ARG A 251 -11.01 4.11 -1.28
N ALA A 252 -9.69 3.99 -1.44
CA ALA A 252 -9.06 2.83 -2.06
C ALA A 252 -9.35 1.54 -1.28
N VAL A 253 -9.26 1.59 0.05
CA VAL A 253 -9.53 0.44 0.94
C VAL A 253 -11.01 0.05 0.94
N ASN A 254 -11.90 1.02 0.82
CA ASN A 254 -13.35 0.79 0.75
C ASN A 254 -13.83 0.28 -0.62
N GLY A 255 -12.94 0.25 -1.64
CA GLY A 255 -13.30 -0.19 -2.99
C GLY A 255 -14.08 0.85 -3.79
N ASP A 256 -13.96 2.14 -3.41
CA ASP A 256 -14.57 3.23 -4.17
C ASP A 256 -13.97 3.29 -5.59
N ASP A 257 -14.75 3.81 -6.53
CA ASP A 257 -14.28 4.05 -7.90
C ASP A 257 -13.28 5.21 -7.94
N ILE A 258 -12.02 4.88 -7.69
CA ILE A 258 -10.89 5.81 -7.77
C ILE A 258 -9.70 5.15 -8.45
N GLY A 259 -8.89 5.96 -9.10
CA GLY A 259 -7.64 5.46 -9.69
C GLY A 259 -7.86 4.54 -10.88
N THR A 260 -6.91 3.64 -11.08
CA THR A 260 -6.95 2.62 -12.12
C THR A 260 -6.68 1.25 -11.51
N PRO A 261 -7.65 0.34 -11.50
CA PRO A 261 -7.40 -1.07 -11.23
C PRO A 261 -6.52 -1.68 -12.32
N VAL A 262 -5.42 -2.32 -11.90
CA VAL A 262 -4.59 -3.15 -12.76
C VAL A 262 -4.89 -4.60 -12.39
N VAL A 263 -5.65 -5.27 -13.25
CA VAL A 263 -6.05 -6.65 -13.03
C VAL A 263 -4.99 -7.62 -13.54
N PRO A 264 -4.85 -8.81 -12.94
CA PRO A 264 -3.85 -9.80 -13.37
C PRO A 264 -4.06 -10.20 -14.84
N GLU A 265 -5.28 -10.48 -15.23
CA GLU A 265 -5.78 -10.70 -16.61
C GLU A 265 -7.27 -10.39 -16.69
#